data_961d6f198365a651223b5a307f48d197
#
_entry.id   961d6f198365a651223b5a307f48d197
#
_cell.length_a   1.000
_cell.length_b   1.000
_cell.length_c   1.000
_cell.angle_alpha   90.00
_cell.angle_beta   90.00
_cell.angle_gamma   90.00
#
_symmetry.space_group_name_H-M   'P 1'
#
loop_
_entity.id
_entity.type
_entity.pdbx_description
1 polymer ?
#
loop_
_entity_poly.entity_id
_entity_poly.type
_entity_poly.pdbx_seq_one_letter_code
_entity_poly.pdbx_strand_id
1 'polypeptide(L)'
;MREDIIEYLKKEIYERSQGPGNKFGEGAYYHIEAVAKNGELLAKKFGADEEVVIIASWLHDIASITDIDLYEMHHIHGASIAEEILTKLNYDKDKINLVKECIKNHRGSVKMDKLTIEEQCVADADAISHFDNVPSLLYLAYKQKGMSIEEGADFVKNKLIRSYNKLSDNSKEFYTDKFNDTMKMFK
;
A
#
# COMPACT_ATOMS: atom_id res chain seq x y z
N MET A 1 -20.40 3.75 -6.75
CA MET A 1 -19.27 2.97 -6.13
C MET A 1 -19.72 1.53 -5.87
N ARG A 2 -18.88 0.55 -6.14
CA ARG A 2 -19.12 -0.89 -5.92
C ARG A 2 -18.74 -1.28 -4.49
N GLU A 3 -19.59 -0.86 -3.54
CA GLU A 3 -19.38 -1.15 -2.11
C GLU A 3 -19.30 -2.67 -1.83
N ASP A 4 -20.02 -3.48 -2.60
CA ASP A 4 -20.00 -4.93 -2.51
C ASP A 4 -18.60 -5.51 -2.80
N ILE A 5 -17.88 -4.95 -3.77
CA ILE A 5 -16.48 -5.33 -4.07
C ILE A 5 -15.55 -4.89 -2.94
N ILE A 6 -15.69 -3.66 -2.47
CA ILE A 6 -14.84 -3.12 -1.40
C ILE A 6 -14.98 -3.97 -0.13
N GLU A 7 -16.20 -4.31 0.28
CA GLU A 7 -16.42 -5.17 1.45
C GLU A 7 -15.89 -6.60 1.25
N TYR A 8 -16.04 -7.16 0.03
CA TYR A 8 -15.39 -8.44 -0.30
C TYR A 8 -13.87 -8.36 -0.14
N LEU A 9 -13.24 -7.31 -0.68
CA LEU A 9 -11.78 -7.15 -0.63
C LEU A 9 -11.27 -6.97 0.80
N LYS A 10 -11.95 -6.21 1.64
CA LYS A 10 -11.60 -6.09 3.08
C LYS A 10 -11.51 -7.45 3.75
N LYS A 11 -12.52 -8.31 3.52
CA LYS A 11 -12.55 -9.66 4.08
C LYS A 11 -11.45 -10.54 3.49
N GLU A 12 -11.29 -10.55 2.18
CA GLU A 12 -10.27 -11.33 1.46
C GLU A 12 -8.85 -10.98 1.94
N ILE A 13 -8.55 -9.69 2.05
CA ILE A 13 -7.24 -9.20 2.53
C ILE A 13 -7.03 -9.57 4.00
N TYR A 14 -8.07 -9.44 4.84
CA TYR A 14 -7.98 -9.88 6.24
C TYR A 14 -7.66 -11.37 6.34
N GLU A 15 -8.40 -12.23 5.63
CA GLU A 15 -8.19 -13.68 5.64
C GLU A 15 -6.80 -14.07 5.14
N ARG A 16 -6.31 -13.48 4.04
CA ARG A 16 -4.95 -13.71 3.54
C ARG A 16 -3.88 -13.23 4.53
N SER A 17 -4.10 -12.11 5.20
CA SER A 17 -3.15 -11.58 6.19
C SER A 17 -2.99 -12.50 7.40
N GLN A 18 -3.99 -13.33 7.71
CA GLN A 18 -3.92 -14.36 8.77
C GLN A 18 -3.35 -15.70 8.26
N GLY A 19 -3.17 -15.83 6.97
CA GLY A 19 -2.71 -17.08 6.33
C GLY A 19 -1.21 -17.35 6.52
N PRO A 20 -0.78 -18.61 6.33
CA PRO A 20 0.63 -19.02 6.52
C PRO A 20 1.58 -18.42 5.47
N GLY A 21 1.08 -17.95 4.34
CA GLY A 21 1.86 -17.29 3.28
C GLY A 21 2.32 -15.89 3.67
N ASN A 22 1.58 -15.21 4.55
CA ASN A 22 1.96 -13.90 5.05
C ASN A 22 3.10 -14.00 6.08
N LYS A 23 4.29 -13.50 5.72
CA LYS A 23 5.46 -13.43 6.62
C LYS A 23 5.68 -12.03 7.23
N PHE A 24 4.81 -11.08 6.94
CA PHE A 24 4.84 -9.73 7.52
C PHE A 24 4.06 -9.64 8.84
N GLY A 25 3.25 -10.67 9.14
CA GLY A 25 2.39 -10.72 10.30
C GLY A 25 1.15 -9.83 10.16
N GLU A 26 0.39 -9.70 11.23
CA GLU A 26 -0.88 -8.94 11.23
C GLU A 26 -0.73 -7.46 10.89
N GLY A 27 0.47 -6.89 11.07
CA GLY A 27 0.80 -5.52 10.67
C GLY A 27 0.56 -5.25 9.17
N ALA A 28 0.59 -6.29 8.32
CA ALA A 28 0.31 -6.16 6.90
C ALA A 28 -1.14 -5.72 6.62
N TYR A 29 -2.12 -6.26 7.35
CA TYR A 29 -3.51 -5.84 7.21
C TYR A 29 -3.69 -4.35 7.54
N TYR A 30 -3.16 -3.91 8.67
CA TYR A 30 -3.25 -2.50 9.09
C TYR A 30 -2.54 -1.55 8.14
N HIS A 31 -1.44 -2.00 7.51
CA HIS A 31 -0.79 -1.23 6.45
C HIS A 31 -1.73 -1.08 5.24
N ILE A 32 -2.28 -2.18 4.71
CA ILE A 32 -3.17 -2.14 3.53
C ILE A 32 -4.43 -1.31 3.81
N GLU A 33 -5.02 -1.43 5.00
CA GLU A 33 -6.15 -0.61 5.41
C GLU A 33 -5.79 0.89 5.43
N ALA A 34 -4.61 1.24 5.95
CA ALA A 34 -4.14 2.62 5.96
C ALA A 34 -3.90 3.15 4.53
N VAL A 35 -3.38 2.30 3.62
CA VAL A 35 -3.23 2.66 2.20
C VAL A 35 -4.59 2.95 1.56
N ALA A 36 -5.61 2.12 1.80
CA ALA A 36 -6.94 2.33 1.26
C ALA A 36 -7.59 3.64 1.78
N LYS A 37 -7.44 3.94 3.07
CA LYS A 37 -7.92 5.20 3.67
C LYS A 37 -7.22 6.43 3.07
N ASN A 38 -5.90 6.38 2.92
CA ASN A 38 -5.13 7.46 2.32
C ASN A 38 -5.42 7.60 0.83
N GLY A 39 -5.58 6.48 0.12
CA GLY A 39 -5.96 6.47 -1.29
C GLY A 39 -7.29 7.18 -1.54
N GLU A 40 -8.31 6.91 -0.73
CA GLU A 40 -9.60 7.60 -0.80
C GLU A 40 -9.45 9.12 -0.59
N LEU A 41 -8.68 9.54 0.43
CA LEU A 41 -8.44 10.96 0.69
C LEU A 41 -7.71 11.66 -0.46
N LEU A 42 -6.68 11.01 -1.02
CA LEU A 42 -5.92 11.55 -2.14
C LEU A 42 -6.74 11.59 -3.43
N ALA A 43 -7.55 10.55 -3.71
CA ALA A 43 -8.42 10.52 -4.87
C ALA A 43 -9.43 11.68 -4.85
N LYS A 44 -10.09 11.91 -3.71
CA LYS A 44 -10.98 13.07 -3.51
C LYS A 44 -10.25 14.40 -3.71
N LYS A 45 -9.05 14.51 -3.17
CA LYS A 45 -8.26 15.74 -3.21
C LYS A 45 -7.79 16.08 -4.61
N PHE A 46 -7.37 15.09 -5.38
CA PHE A 46 -6.75 15.29 -6.69
C PHE A 46 -7.70 15.01 -7.88
N GLY A 47 -8.95 14.60 -7.61
CA GLY A 47 -9.97 14.38 -8.64
C GLY A 47 -9.76 13.09 -9.44
N ALA A 48 -9.17 12.05 -8.82
CA ALA A 48 -9.03 10.71 -9.39
C ALA A 48 -10.34 9.91 -9.28
N ASP A 49 -10.45 8.79 -10.00
CA ASP A 49 -11.53 7.82 -9.79
C ASP A 49 -11.39 7.16 -8.42
N GLU A 50 -12.18 7.63 -7.44
CA GLU A 50 -12.14 7.16 -6.05
C GLU A 50 -12.30 5.65 -5.95
N GLU A 51 -13.21 5.06 -6.72
CA GLU A 51 -13.49 3.63 -6.70
C GLU A 51 -12.28 2.82 -7.15
N VAL A 52 -11.63 3.23 -8.24
CA VAL A 52 -10.43 2.60 -8.76
C VAL A 52 -9.28 2.68 -7.75
N VAL A 53 -9.06 3.87 -7.18
CA VAL A 53 -7.98 4.09 -6.21
C VAL A 53 -8.19 3.26 -4.94
N ILE A 54 -9.41 3.21 -4.40
CA ILE A 54 -9.73 2.41 -3.21
C ILE A 54 -9.50 0.92 -3.48
N ILE A 55 -10.02 0.40 -4.60
CA ILE A 55 -9.87 -1.02 -4.99
C ILE A 55 -8.40 -1.36 -5.21
N ALA A 56 -7.65 -0.52 -5.94
CA ALA A 56 -6.23 -0.73 -6.17
C ALA A 56 -5.43 -0.68 -4.86
N SER A 57 -5.78 0.22 -3.95
CA SER A 57 -5.15 0.33 -2.62
C SER A 57 -5.36 -0.93 -1.78
N TRP A 58 -6.57 -1.52 -1.78
CA TRP A 58 -6.81 -2.79 -1.10
C TRP A 58 -6.01 -3.96 -1.70
N LEU A 59 -5.71 -3.91 -2.99
CA LEU A 59 -5.08 -5.01 -3.73
C LEU A 59 -3.57 -4.83 -3.98
N HIS A 60 -2.98 -3.65 -3.67
CA HIS A 60 -1.60 -3.32 -4.08
C HIS A 60 -0.56 -4.34 -3.62
N ASP A 61 -0.71 -4.86 -2.44
CA ASP A 61 0.22 -5.82 -1.80
C ASP A 61 -0.35 -7.24 -1.65
N ILE A 62 -1.45 -7.57 -2.37
CA ILE A 62 -2.13 -8.87 -2.22
C ILE A 62 -1.18 -10.06 -2.49
N ALA A 63 -0.27 -9.95 -3.43
CA ALA A 63 0.70 -11.01 -3.70
C ALA A 63 1.66 -11.23 -2.51
N SER A 64 2.13 -10.14 -1.88
CA SER A 64 3.05 -10.17 -0.74
C SER A 64 2.48 -10.93 0.47
N ILE A 65 1.17 -10.80 0.70
CA ILE A 65 0.47 -11.47 1.83
C ILE A 65 -0.07 -12.85 1.47
N THR A 66 -0.12 -13.18 0.17
CA THR A 66 -0.55 -14.50 -0.31
C THR A 66 0.56 -15.52 -0.21
N ASP A 67 1.75 -15.17 -0.69
CA ASP A 67 2.93 -16.02 -0.66
C ASP A 67 4.19 -15.14 -0.67
N ILE A 68 5.10 -15.39 0.28
CA ILE A 68 6.37 -14.66 0.39
C ILE A 68 7.24 -14.80 -0.85
N ASP A 69 7.14 -15.92 -1.58
CA ASP A 69 7.92 -16.16 -2.79
C ASP A 69 7.51 -15.22 -3.94
N LEU A 70 6.32 -14.62 -3.86
CA LEU A 70 5.85 -13.61 -4.82
C LEU A 70 6.34 -12.18 -4.49
N TYR A 71 6.95 -11.97 -3.31
CA TYR A 71 7.28 -10.64 -2.79
C TYR A 71 8.18 -9.82 -3.72
N GLU A 72 9.20 -10.42 -4.32
CA GLU A 72 10.14 -9.69 -5.18
C GLU A 72 9.45 -9.06 -6.41
N MET A 73 8.45 -9.75 -6.94
CA MET A 73 7.66 -9.31 -8.10
C MET A 73 6.18 -9.06 -7.73
N HIS A 74 5.91 -8.70 -6.46
CA HIS A 74 4.55 -8.57 -5.93
C HIS A 74 3.66 -7.64 -6.76
N HIS A 75 4.20 -6.58 -7.32
CA HIS A 75 3.49 -5.64 -8.17
C HIS A 75 2.99 -6.28 -9.48
N ILE A 76 3.73 -7.22 -10.05
CA ILE A 76 3.31 -7.96 -11.26
C ILE A 76 2.31 -9.06 -10.90
N HIS A 77 2.66 -9.89 -9.91
CA HIS A 77 1.78 -10.98 -9.45
C HIS A 77 0.49 -10.43 -8.84
N GLY A 78 0.56 -9.33 -8.10
CA GLY A 78 -0.60 -8.65 -7.52
C GLY A 78 -1.56 -8.15 -8.58
N ALA A 79 -1.08 -7.58 -9.67
CA ALA A 79 -1.92 -7.16 -10.80
C ALA A 79 -2.66 -8.35 -11.45
N SER A 80 -2.01 -9.52 -11.56
CA SER A 80 -2.65 -10.72 -12.09
C SER A 80 -3.71 -11.27 -11.14
N ILE A 81 -3.41 -11.34 -9.83
CA ILE A 81 -4.38 -11.78 -8.81
C ILE A 81 -5.59 -10.82 -8.76
N ALA A 82 -5.35 -9.52 -8.84
CA ALA A 82 -6.41 -8.51 -8.87
C ALA A 82 -7.33 -8.68 -10.08
N GLU A 83 -6.78 -8.93 -11.28
CA GLU A 83 -7.56 -9.21 -12.48
C GLU A 83 -8.48 -10.42 -12.31
N GLU A 84 -7.95 -11.51 -11.76
CA GLU A 84 -8.75 -12.73 -11.52
C GLU A 84 -9.91 -12.48 -10.55
N ILE A 85 -9.63 -11.78 -9.44
CA ILE A 85 -10.65 -11.48 -8.42
C ILE A 85 -11.72 -10.55 -9.00
N LEU A 86 -11.32 -9.45 -9.60
CA LEU A 86 -12.23 -8.43 -10.10
C LEU A 86 -13.07 -8.93 -11.28
N THR A 87 -12.50 -9.80 -12.13
CA THR A 87 -13.24 -10.47 -13.22
C THR A 87 -14.33 -11.39 -12.66
N LYS A 88 -14.02 -12.19 -11.62
CA LYS A 88 -15.02 -13.04 -10.94
C LYS A 88 -16.15 -12.23 -10.28
N LEU A 89 -15.84 -11.01 -9.84
CA LEU A 89 -16.81 -10.09 -9.25
C LEU A 89 -17.58 -9.24 -10.29
N ASN A 90 -17.37 -9.51 -11.58
CA ASN A 90 -17.98 -8.78 -12.69
C ASN A 90 -17.73 -7.26 -12.60
N TYR A 91 -16.50 -6.89 -12.27
CA TYR A 91 -16.09 -5.49 -12.29
C TYR A 91 -15.86 -5.02 -13.73
N ASP A 92 -15.97 -3.71 -13.97
CA ASP A 92 -15.79 -3.12 -15.30
C ASP A 92 -14.38 -3.39 -15.84
N LYS A 93 -14.27 -3.82 -17.10
CA LYS A 93 -13.00 -4.25 -17.70
C LYS A 93 -11.98 -3.11 -17.84
N ASP A 94 -12.43 -1.91 -18.18
CA ASP A 94 -11.53 -0.77 -18.33
C ASP A 94 -11.01 -0.33 -16.96
N LYS A 95 -11.86 -0.35 -15.94
CA LYS A 95 -11.46 -0.12 -14.55
C LYS A 95 -10.53 -1.21 -14.01
N ILE A 96 -10.73 -2.49 -14.36
CA ILE A 96 -9.77 -3.57 -14.04
C ILE A 96 -8.38 -3.24 -14.59
N ASN A 97 -8.30 -2.81 -15.84
CA ASN A 97 -7.02 -2.45 -16.45
C ASN A 97 -6.35 -1.30 -15.69
N LEU A 98 -7.09 -0.27 -15.31
CA LEU A 98 -6.55 0.86 -14.55
C LEU A 98 -6.10 0.43 -13.14
N VAL A 99 -6.86 -0.41 -12.43
CA VAL A 99 -6.45 -1.02 -11.15
C VAL A 99 -5.15 -1.79 -11.29
N LYS A 100 -5.00 -2.59 -12.35
CA LYS A 100 -3.76 -3.35 -12.62
C LYS A 100 -2.55 -2.41 -12.81
N GLU A 101 -2.71 -1.33 -13.55
CA GLU A 101 -1.61 -0.36 -13.75
C GLU A 101 -1.27 0.35 -12.43
N CYS A 102 -2.26 0.73 -11.62
CA CYS A 102 -2.02 1.24 -10.27
C CYS A 102 -1.19 0.28 -9.43
N ILE A 103 -1.54 -1.03 -9.43
CA ILE A 103 -0.80 -2.06 -8.69
C ILE A 103 0.62 -2.24 -9.23
N LYS A 104 0.80 -2.30 -10.55
CA LYS A 104 2.14 -2.43 -11.14
C LYS A 104 3.06 -1.26 -10.81
N ASN A 105 2.49 -0.05 -10.78
CA ASN A 105 3.26 1.19 -10.69
C ASN A 105 3.37 1.76 -9.26
N HIS A 106 2.76 1.11 -8.23
CA HIS A 106 2.85 1.60 -6.86
C HIS A 106 4.26 1.45 -6.25
N ARG A 107 5.06 0.45 -6.72
CA ARG A 107 6.38 0.12 -6.17
C ARG A 107 7.38 1.25 -6.43
N GLY A 108 7.68 2.01 -5.39
CA GLY A 108 8.60 3.16 -5.51
C GLY A 108 10.09 2.82 -5.57
N SER A 109 10.49 1.54 -5.55
CA SER A 109 11.88 1.13 -5.78
C SER A 109 12.22 1.06 -7.29
N VAL A 110 11.21 1.06 -8.15
CA VAL A 110 11.35 1.15 -9.59
C VAL A 110 10.88 2.53 -9.99
N LYS A 111 11.77 3.36 -10.57
CA LYS A 111 11.38 4.65 -11.15
C LYS A 111 10.53 4.36 -12.39
N MET A 112 9.22 4.41 -12.22
CA MET A 112 8.27 4.41 -13.32
C MET A 112 7.55 5.74 -13.30
N ASP A 113 7.45 6.38 -14.47
CA ASP A 113 6.64 7.58 -14.61
C ASP A 113 5.17 7.17 -14.40
N LYS A 114 4.50 7.82 -13.45
CA LYS A 114 3.07 7.62 -13.24
C LYS A 114 2.33 8.25 -14.40
N LEU A 115 1.55 7.44 -15.11
CA LEU A 115 0.84 7.89 -16.32
C LEU A 115 -0.52 8.49 -15.98
N THR A 116 -1.11 8.06 -14.86
CA THR A 116 -2.43 8.54 -14.42
C THR A 116 -2.39 9.08 -13.00
N ILE A 117 -3.41 9.88 -12.67
CA ILE A 117 -3.56 10.42 -11.32
C ILE A 117 -3.91 9.31 -10.31
N GLU A 118 -4.59 8.25 -10.74
CA GLU A 118 -4.91 7.08 -9.92
C GLU A 118 -3.64 6.35 -9.49
N GLU A 119 -2.72 6.10 -10.44
CA GLU A 119 -1.41 5.48 -10.14
C GLU A 119 -0.63 6.31 -9.14
N GLN A 120 -0.65 7.64 -9.28
CA GLN A 120 0.02 8.53 -8.35
C GLN A 120 -0.62 8.48 -6.97
N CYS A 121 -1.97 8.51 -6.89
CA CYS A 121 -2.70 8.42 -5.62
C CYS A 121 -2.37 7.12 -4.86
N VAL A 122 -2.35 5.97 -5.54
CA VAL A 122 -2.03 4.68 -4.90
C VAL A 122 -0.57 4.64 -4.42
N ALA A 123 0.37 5.11 -5.22
CA ALA A 123 1.79 5.14 -4.85
C ALA A 123 2.07 6.09 -3.66
N ASP A 124 1.42 7.26 -3.65
CA ASP A 124 1.53 8.22 -2.55
C ASP A 124 0.83 7.68 -1.28
N ALA A 125 -0.34 7.04 -1.42
CA ALA A 125 -1.06 6.42 -0.32
C ALA A 125 -0.23 5.32 0.37
N ASP A 126 0.45 4.46 -0.40
CA ASP A 126 1.41 3.48 0.15
C ASP A 126 2.50 4.17 0.97
N ALA A 127 3.12 5.20 0.42
CA ALA A 127 4.18 5.93 1.10
C ALA A 127 3.69 6.62 2.38
N ILE A 128 2.52 7.27 2.36
CA ILE A 128 1.92 8.00 3.48
C ILE A 128 1.51 7.04 4.60
N SER A 129 1.00 5.85 4.25
CA SER A 129 0.55 4.86 5.24
C SER A 129 1.63 4.47 6.24
N HIS A 130 2.90 4.54 5.86
CA HIS A 130 4.03 4.27 6.75
C HIS A 130 4.18 5.31 7.87
N PHE A 131 3.80 6.57 7.60
CA PHE A 131 3.81 7.62 8.63
C PHE A 131 2.58 7.52 9.54
N ASP A 132 1.46 7.03 9.00
CA ASP A 132 0.22 6.86 9.75
C ASP A 132 0.27 5.64 10.65
N ASN A 133 1.02 4.63 10.26
CA ASN A 133 1.06 3.34 10.94
C ASN A 133 2.49 2.88 11.27
N VAL A 134 3.27 3.74 11.90
CA VAL A 134 4.60 3.41 12.45
C VAL A 134 4.56 2.15 13.33
N PRO A 135 3.51 1.89 14.16
CA PRO A 135 3.42 0.66 14.93
C PRO A 135 3.51 -0.62 14.09
N SER A 136 2.94 -0.67 12.88
CA SER A 136 3.07 -1.84 12.00
C SER A 136 4.52 -2.07 11.53
N LEU A 137 5.26 -0.99 11.27
CA LEU A 137 6.69 -1.10 10.92
C LEU A 137 7.54 -1.57 12.10
N LEU A 138 7.27 -1.07 13.31
CA LEU A 138 7.94 -1.51 14.54
C LEU A 138 7.61 -2.98 14.84
N TYR A 139 6.35 -3.40 14.68
CA TYR A 139 5.95 -4.80 14.79
C TYR A 139 6.70 -5.69 13.79
N LEU A 140 6.80 -5.26 12.53
CA LEU A 140 7.57 -5.96 11.52
C LEU A 140 9.05 -6.11 11.92
N ALA A 141 9.67 -5.02 12.39
CA ALA A 141 11.07 -5.01 12.77
C ALA A 141 11.35 -5.90 13.98
N TYR A 142 10.60 -5.70 15.07
CA TYR A 142 10.89 -6.36 16.33
C TYR A 142 10.31 -7.78 16.42
N LYS A 143 9.05 -7.95 16.03
CA LYS A 143 8.35 -9.23 16.19
C LYS A 143 8.61 -10.20 15.04
N GLN A 144 8.53 -9.72 13.80
CA GLN A 144 8.65 -10.62 12.64
C GLN A 144 10.12 -10.86 12.25
N LYS A 145 10.94 -9.81 12.28
CA LYS A 145 12.37 -9.91 11.90
C LYS A 145 13.30 -10.16 13.08
N GLY A 146 12.83 -10.07 14.31
CA GLY A 146 13.62 -10.31 15.52
C GLY A 146 14.79 -9.31 15.71
N MET A 147 14.67 -8.12 15.18
CA MET A 147 15.70 -7.08 15.27
C MET A 147 15.85 -6.58 16.71
N SER A 148 17.05 -6.17 17.10
CA SER A 148 17.28 -5.41 18.33
C SER A 148 16.58 -4.05 18.29
N ILE A 149 16.51 -3.36 19.43
CA ILE A 149 15.85 -2.04 19.53
C ILE A 149 16.53 -1.05 18.56
N GLU A 150 17.86 -1.01 18.53
CA GLU A 150 18.61 -0.09 17.67
C GLU A 150 18.45 -0.43 16.18
N GLU A 151 18.63 -1.71 15.81
CA GLU A 151 18.44 -2.17 14.42
C GLU A 151 17.03 -1.91 13.92
N GLY A 152 16.01 -2.19 14.73
CA GLY A 152 14.61 -1.97 14.36
C GLY A 152 14.26 -0.50 14.23
N ALA A 153 14.76 0.37 15.11
CA ALA A 153 14.60 1.81 15.01
C ALA A 153 15.22 2.35 13.73
N ASP A 154 16.44 1.94 13.40
CA ASP A 154 17.14 2.34 12.17
C ASP A 154 16.42 1.79 10.92
N PHE A 155 15.95 0.56 10.97
CA PHE A 155 15.15 -0.03 9.88
C PHE A 155 13.90 0.81 9.59
N VAL A 156 13.13 1.16 10.63
CA VAL A 156 11.91 1.96 10.49
C VAL A 156 12.23 3.38 10.04
N LYS A 157 13.22 4.04 10.66
CA LYS A 157 13.69 5.37 10.26
C LYS A 157 14.04 5.43 8.76
N ASN A 158 14.85 4.48 8.29
CA ASN A 158 15.24 4.41 6.89
C ASN A 158 14.06 4.09 5.95
N LYS A 159 13.09 3.28 6.39
CA LYS A 159 11.87 3.03 5.62
C LYS A 159 11.04 4.31 5.47
N LEU A 160 10.87 5.10 6.53
CA LEU A 160 10.14 6.37 6.51
C LEU A 160 10.80 7.40 5.59
N ILE A 161 12.13 7.53 5.64
CA ILE A 161 12.88 8.43 4.74
C ILE A 161 12.67 8.02 3.28
N ARG A 162 12.77 6.73 2.97
CA ARG A 162 12.52 6.23 1.60
C ARG A 162 11.09 6.51 1.16
N SER A 163 10.12 6.32 2.04
CA SER A 163 8.70 6.57 1.75
C SER A 163 8.45 8.04 1.45
N TYR A 164 8.98 8.95 2.27
CA TYR A 164 8.87 10.39 2.02
C TYR A 164 9.48 10.81 0.67
N ASN A 165 10.65 10.26 0.33
CA ASN A 165 11.33 10.58 -0.93
C ASN A 165 10.57 10.13 -2.18
N LYS A 166 9.66 9.16 -2.04
CA LYS A 166 8.79 8.68 -3.13
C LYS A 166 7.58 9.56 -3.41
N LEU A 167 7.16 10.36 -2.43
CA LEU A 167 5.96 11.20 -2.57
C LEU A 167 6.09 12.14 -3.76
N SER A 168 4.98 12.32 -4.47
CA SER A 168 4.84 13.40 -5.43
C SER A 168 5.02 14.76 -4.76
N ASP A 169 5.37 15.77 -5.54
CA ASP A 169 5.54 17.13 -5.00
C ASP A 169 4.23 17.65 -4.42
N ASN A 170 3.09 17.34 -5.06
CA ASN A 170 1.77 17.69 -4.56
C ASN A 170 1.50 17.08 -3.17
N SER A 171 1.84 15.81 -2.97
CA SER A 171 1.64 15.15 -1.67
C SER A 171 2.62 15.66 -0.61
N LYS A 172 3.86 16.00 -0.97
CA LYS A 172 4.83 16.60 -0.05
C LYS A 172 4.34 17.91 0.57
N GLU A 173 3.62 18.75 -0.18
CA GLU A 173 3.04 19.98 0.37
C GLU A 173 2.22 19.76 1.64
N PHE A 174 1.50 18.62 1.72
CA PHE A 174 0.58 18.32 2.82
C PHE A 174 1.16 17.40 3.89
N TYR A 175 2.19 16.61 3.56
CA TYR A 175 2.68 15.56 4.46
C TYR A 175 4.09 15.82 5.01
N THR A 176 4.75 16.91 4.61
CA THR A 176 6.09 17.28 5.12
C THR A 176 6.10 17.47 6.64
N ASP A 177 5.11 18.17 7.19
CA ASP A 177 5.05 18.41 8.64
C ASP A 177 4.85 17.12 9.41
N LYS A 178 3.95 16.24 8.93
CA LYS A 178 3.74 14.93 9.54
C LYS A 178 4.98 14.04 9.48
N PHE A 179 5.69 14.03 8.35
CA PHE A 179 6.97 13.35 8.24
C PHE A 179 7.98 13.88 9.27
N ASN A 180 8.15 15.20 9.34
CA ASN A 180 9.09 15.83 10.27
C ASN A 180 8.74 15.51 11.73
N ASP A 181 7.45 15.50 12.10
CA ASP A 181 7.00 15.17 13.44
C ASP A 181 7.25 13.70 13.77
N THR A 182 6.97 12.80 12.81
CA THR A 182 7.24 11.37 12.98
C THR A 182 8.73 11.11 13.15
N MET A 183 9.59 11.81 12.39
CA MET A 183 11.05 11.63 12.47
C MET A 183 11.66 12.08 13.80
N LYS A 184 10.98 12.93 14.58
CA LYS A 184 11.42 13.31 15.94
C LYS A 184 11.47 12.12 16.90
N MET A 185 10.73 11.04 16.63
CA MET A 185 10.74 9.81 17.42
C MET A 185 12.05 9.02 17.30
N PHE A 186 12.81 9.24 16.24
CA PHE A 186 14.03 8.49 15.88
C PHE A 186 15.32 9.34 16.02
N LYS A 187 15.41 10.09 17.09
CA LYS A 187 16.56 10.94 17.39
C LYS A 187 17.72 10.15 17.98
#